data_7239be9c87c6f8d4a785927c6b0a5433
#
_entry.id   7239be9c87c6f8d4a785927c6b0a5433
#
_cell.length_a   1.000
_cell.length_b   1.000
_cell.length_c   1.000
_cell.angle_alpha   90.00
_cell.angle_beta   90.00
_cell.angle_gamma   90.00
#
_symmetry.space_group_name_H-M   'P 1'
#
loop_
_entity.id
_entity.type
_entity.pdbx_description
1 polymer ?
#
loop_
_entity_poly.entity_id
_entity_poly.type
_entity_poly.pdbx_seq_one_letter_code
_entity_poly.pdbx_strand_id
1 'polypeptide(L)'
;LLDAAERLFAQRNYQTVTLKEIAAEANANVGQIAYHFGKKETLVRETIQRRADELNRERIALLEQYEELVGHDNVEVEPLVRALILPYYNRLDEPDGQWRHFATFIGRSVWDGTLSHYMSESFDDVAKLYIAAFMRALPGLGHGDAVRGFHFLMAVMHAATVDDTRIAGLHQDTGTGSSWACYKEAVVPYISAGLKAIAARTAPSSQ
;
A
#
# COMPACT_ATOMS: atom_id res chain seq x y z
N LEU A 1 0.05 -19.31 -11.25
CA LEU A 1 1.09 -18.53 -11.95
C LEU A 1 1.36 -17.20 -11.23
N LEU A 2 0.34 -16.36 -11.00
CA LEU A 2 0.54 -15.06 -10.34
C LEU A 2 1.07 -15.20 -8.91
N ASP A 3 0.62 -16.20 -8.14
CA ASP A 3 1.15 -16.47 -6.79
C ASP A 3 2.62 -16.91 -6.81
N ALA A 4 3.01 -17.71 -7.81
CA ALA A 4 4.40 -18.08 -8.01
C ALA A 4 5.26 -16.86 -8.38
N ALA A 5 4.74 -15.97 -9.21
CA ALA A 5 5.40 -14.71 -9.55
C ALA A 5 5.58 -13.82 -8.31
N GLU A 6 4.55 -13.64 -7.49
CA GLU A 6 4.62 -12.88 -6.23
C GLU A 6 5.71 -13.42 -5.31
N ARG A 7 5.75 -14.75 -5.08
CA ARG A 7 6.78 -15.39 -4.24
C ARG A 7 8.19 -15.12 -4.75
N LEU A 8 8.43 -15.30 -6.03
CA LEU A 8 9.75 -15.08 -6.63
C LEU A 8 10.14 -13.60 -6.62
N PHE A 9 9.21 -12.69 -6.90
CA PHE A 9 9.45 -11.24 -6.87
C PHE A 9 9.67 -10.72 -5.44
N ALA A 10 9.09 -11.36 -4.43
CA ALA A 10 9.37 -11.06 -3.03
C ALA A 10 10.79 -11.46 -2.62
N GLN A 11 11.33 -12.54 -3.18
CA GLN A 11 12.66 -13.05 -2.83
C GLN A 11 13.79 -12.34 -3.58
N ARG A 12 13.54 -11.91 -4.83
CA ARG A 12 14.55 -11.36 -5.74
C ARG A 12 14.00 -10.19 -6.53
N ASN A 13 14.89 -9.35 -7.06
CA ASN A 13 14.47 -8.29 -8.00
C ASN A 13 13.71 -8.93 -9.17
N TYR A 14 12.49 -8.43 -9.44
CA TYR A 14 11.63 -8.98 -10.48
C TYR A 14 12.29 -8.96 -11.88
N GLN A 15 13.20 -8.03 -12.14
CA GLN A 15 13.94 -7.94 -13.40
C GLN A 15 14.78 -9.18 -13.65
N THR A 16 15.34 -9.80 -12.60
CA THR A 16 16.19 -10.98 -12.69
C THR A 16 15.43 -12.30 -12.76
N VAL A 17 14.17 -12.33 -12.35
CA VAL A 17 13.30 -13.50 -12.41
C VAL A 17 12.87 -13.77 -13.85
N THR A 18 12.97 -15.01 -14.30
CA THR A 18 12.60 -15.42 -15.66
C THR A 18 11.22 -16.08 -15.71
N LEU A 19 10.53 -16.03 -16.87
CA LEU A 19 9.28 -16.75 -17.08
C LEU A 19 9.45 -18.28 -16.89
N LYS A 20 10.64 -18.81 -17.16
CA LYS A 20 10.94 -20.24 -16.96
C LYS A 20 10.94 -20.59 -15.48
N GLU A 21 11.51 -19.75 -14.62
CA GLU A 21 11.51 -19.95 -13.17
C GLU A 21 10.10 -19.85 -12.60
N ILE A 22 9.30 -18.89 -13.07
CA ILE A 22 7.89 -18.74 -12.66
C ILE A 22 7.08 -19.98 -13.07
N ALA A 23 7.30 -20.50 -14.28
CA ALA A 23 6.65 -21.73 -14.75
C ALA A 23 7.01 -22.92 -13.86
N ALA A 24 8.29 -23.10 -13.55
CA ALA A 24 8.77 -24.17 -12.68
C ALA A 24 8.18 -24.07 -11.28
N GLU A 25 8.19 -22.88 -10.67
CA GLU A 25 7.60 -22.61 -9.36
C GLU A 25 6.07 -22.87 -9.32
N ALA A 26 5.37 -22.62 -10.43
CA ALA A 26 3.94 -22.84 -10.57
C ALA A 26 3.57 -24.26 -11.01
N ASN A 27 4.53 -25.17 -11.21
CA ASN A 27 4.32 -26.47 -11.86
C ASN A 27 3.55 -26.36 -13.20
N ALA A 28 3.87 -25.33 -13.99
CA ALA A 28 3.21 -25.02 -15.25
C ALA A 28 4.18 -25.10 -16.44
N ASN A 29 3.65 -25.19 -17.65
CA ASN A 29 4.48 -25.13 -18.85
C ASN A 29 4.77 -23.66 -19.23
N VAL A 30 6.03 -23.38 -19.61
CA VAL A 30 6.44 -22.03 -20.08
C VAL A 30 5.59 -21.57 -21.28
N GLY A 31 5.16 -22.49 -22.16
CA GLY A 31 4.27 -22.22 -23.27
C GLY A 31 2.90 -21.67 -22.83
N GLN A 32 2.38 -22.09 -21.69
CA GLN A 32 1.15 -21.57 -21.11
C GLN A 32 1.33 -20.12 -20.64
N ILE A 33 2.46 -19.78 -20.04
CA ILE A 33 2.75 -18.40 -19.66
C ILE A 33 2.83 -17.51 -20.89
N ALA A 34 3.57 -17.93 -21.92
CA ALA A 34 3.68 -17.19 -23.17
C ALA A 34 2.32 -17.02 -23.87
N TYR A 35 1.46 -18.02 -23.80
CA TYR A 35 0.11 -17.97 -24.35
C TYR A 35 -0.81 -16.99 -23.60
N HIS A 36 -0.80 -17.01 -22.26
CA HIS A 36 -1.71 -16.18 -21.44
C HIS A 36 -1.20 -14.74 -21.25
N PHE A 37 0.09 -14.57 -21.06
CA PHE A 37 0.67 -13.26 -20.68
C PHE A 37 1.54 -12.66 -21.79
N GLY A 38 2.00 -13.45 -22.76
CA GLY A 38 2.88 -13.01 -23.81
C GLY A 38 4.26 -12.61 -23.28
N LYS A 39 4.36 -11.46 -22.63
CA LYS A 39 5.59 -10.88 -22.11
C LYS A 39 5.61 -10.85 -20.58
N LYS A 40 6.82 -10.79 -20.01
CA LYS A 40 7.03 -10.68 -18.56
C LYS A 40 6.38 -9.42 -17.97
N GLU A 41 6.44 -8.31 -18.70
CA GLU A 41 5.84 -7.03 -18.31
C GLU A 41 4.33 -7.15 -18.09
N THR A 42 3.65 -7.90 -18.94
CA THR A 42 2.22 -8.19 -18.78
C THR A 42 1.96 -9.02 -17.52
N LEU A 43 2.80 -10.05 -17.28
CA LEU A 43 2.68 -10.85 -16.06
C LEU A 43 2.90 -10.01 -14.80
N VAL A 44 3.88 -9.10 -14.80
CA VAL A 44 4.12 -8.17 -13.67
C VAL A 44 2.91 -7.27 -13.46
N ARG A 45 2.37 -6.68 -14.54
CA ARG A 45 1.15 -5.85 -14.48
C ARG A 45 0.00 -6.61 -13.86
N GLU A 46 -0.32 -7.80 -14.37
CA GLU A 46 -1.42 -8.63 -13.88
C GLU A 46 -1.22 -9.05 -12.42
N THR A 47 0.01 -9.30 -12.02
CA THR A 47 0.35 -9.62 -10.62
C THR A 47 0.00 -8.45 -9.70
N ILE A 48 0.35 -7.21 -10.09
CA ILE A 48 0.03 -6.01 -9.31
C ILE A 48 -1.46 -5.71 -9.37
N GLN A 49 -2.06 -5.72 -10.58
CA GLN A 49 -3.45 -5.34 -10.80
C GLN A 49 -4.42 -6.22 -10.00
N ARG A 50 -4.20 -7.54 -9.96
CA ARG A 50 -5.03 -8.47 -9.18
C ARG A 50 -5.17 -8.04 -7.71
N ARG A 51 -4.07 -7.70 -7.06
CA ARG A 51 -4.06 -7.26 -5.66
C ARG A 51 -4.60 -5.85 -5.48
N ALA A 52 -4.27 -4.99 -6.45
CA ALA A 52 -4.79 -3.63 -6.46
C ALA A 52 -6.32 -3.60 -6.57
N ASP A 53 -6.91 -4.39 -7.48
CA ASP A 53 -8.36 -4.44 -7.66
C ASP A 53 -9.09 -4.87 -6.39
N GLU A 54 -8.54 -5.87 -5.69
CA GLU A 54 -9.12 -6.35 -4.44
C GLU A 54 -9.03 -5.29 -3.34
N LEU A 55 -7.85 -4.71 -3.16
CA LEU A 55 -7.59 -3.73 -2.12
C LEU A 55 -8.34 -2.41 -2.36
N ASN A 56 -8.32 -1.94 -3.61
CA ASN A 56 -8.98 -0.69 -3.99
C ASN A 56 -10.50 -0.77 -3.88
N ARG A 57 -11.09 -1.90 -4.25
CA ARG A 57 -12.54 -2.13 -4.05
C ARG A 57 -12.95 -1.98 -2.60
N GLU A 58 -12.19 -2.57 -1.67
CA GLU A 58 -12.44 -2.45 -0.24
C GLU A 58 -12.25 -1.01 0.25
N ARG A 59 -11.19 -0.33 -0.19
CA ARG A 59 -10.90 1.07 0.15
C ARG A 59 -12.01 2.01 -0.31
N ILE A 60 -12.47 1.87 -1.55
CA ILE A 60 -13.55 2.68 -2.11
C ILE A 60 -14.84 2.46 -1.29
N ALA A 61 -15.21 1.20 -1.05
CA ALA A 61 -16.40 0.87 -0.28
C ALA A 61 -16.37 1.46 1.14
N LEU A 62 -15.22 1.40 1.82
CA LEU A 62 -15.06 1.98 3.16
C LEU A 62 -15.14 3.52 3.13
N LEU A 63 -14.61 4.17 2.11
CA LEU A 63 -14.71 5.61 1.94
C LEU A 63 -16.17 6.02 1.72
N GLU A 64 -16.86 5.38 0.78
CA GLU A 64 -18.26 5.63 0.46
C GLU A 64 -19.18 5.42 1.67
N GLN A 65 -19.03 4.30 2.38
CA GLN A 65 -19.79 4.02 3.60
C GLN A 65 -19.57 5.08 4.68
N TYR A 66 -18.34 5.55 4.84
CA TYR A 66 -18.03 6.58 5.82
C TYR A 66 -18.63 7.93 5.40
N GLU A 67 -18.52 8.32 4.14
CA GLU A 67 -19.12 9.56 3.60
C GLU A 67 -20.66 9.54 3.68
N GLU A 68 -21.30 8.39 3.43
CA GLU A 68 -22.74 8.24 3.62
C GLU A 68 -23.17 8.41 5.08
N LEU A 69 -22.37 7.94 6.02
CA LEU A 69 -22.67 8.01 7.46
C LEU A 69 -22.56 9.44 8.01
N VAL A 70 -21.51 10.16 7.66
CA VAL A 70 -21.22 11.47 8.28
C VAL A 70 -21.56 12.68 7.38
N GLY A 71 -21.81 12.44 6.10
CA GLY A 71 -21.94 13.46 5.06
C GLY A 71 -20.59 13.78 4.43
N HIS A 72 -20.60 14.02 3.12
CA HIS A 72 -19.42 14.19 2.28
C HIS A 72 -18.46 15.30 2.79
N ASP A 73 -18.98 16.38 3.35
CA ASP A 73 -18.19 17.52 3.83
C ASP A 73 -17.85 17.44 5.34
N ASN A 74 -18.34 16.42 6.04
CA ASN A 74 -18.12 16.24 7.49
C ASN A 74 -17.07 15.15 7.81
N VAL A 75 -16.27 14.79 6.84
CA VAL A 75 -15.25 13.74 7.01
C VAL A 75 -14.11 14.20 7.92
N GLU A 76 -13.58 13.28 8.71
CA GLU A 76 -12.43 13.50 9.59
C GLU A 76 -11.21 12.70 9.09
N VAL A 77 -10.00 13.19 9.39
CA VAL A 77 -8.77 12.62 8.86
C VAL A 77 -8.49 11.20 9.36
N GLU A 78 -8.77 10.92 10.64
CA GLU A 78 -8.43 9.61 11.21
C GLU A 78 -9.24 8.46 10.62
N PRO A 79 -10.58 8.55 10.48
CA PRO A 79 -11.35 7.52 9.78
C PRO A 79 -10.91 7.31 8.32
N LEU A 80 -10.55 8.37 7.62
CA LEU A 80 -10.04 8.29 6.24
C LEU A 80 -8.71 7.53 6.19
N VAL A 81 -7.76 7.85 7.08
CA VAL A 81 -6.49 7.13 7.20
C VAL A 81 -6.74 5.66 7.52
N ARG A 82 -7.67 5.37 8.44
CA ARG A 82 -8.06 4.02 8.82
C ARG A 82 -8.61 3.24 7.63
N ALA A 83 -9.55 3.82 6.88
CA ALA A 83 -10.16 3.21 5.70
C ALA A 83 -9.14 2.93 4.58
N LEU A 84 -8.12 3.76 4.43
CA LEU A 84 -7.07 3.58 3.42
C LEU A 84 -6.04 2.50 3.81
N ILE A 85 -5.61 2.47 5.09
CA ILE A 85 -4.45 1.68 5.54
C ILE A 85 -4.85 0.30 6.05
N LEU A 86 -5.91 0.20 6.87
CA LEU A 86 -6.23 -1.06 7.55
C LEU A 86 -6.55 -2.22 6.62
N PRO A 87 -7.22 -2.04 5.47
CA PRO A 87 -7.40 -3.12 4.51
C PRO A 87 -6.09 -3.81 4.13
N TYR A 88 -5.04 -3.04 3.87
CA TYR A 88 -3.72 -3.58 3.55
C TYR A 88 -3.11 -4.38 4.70
N TYR A 89 -3.08 -3.83 5.91
CA TYR A 89 -2.53 -4.53 7.07
C TYR A 89 -3.35 -5.76 7.49
N ASN A 90 -4.68 -5.73 7.32
CA ASN A 90 -5.53 -6.89 7.60
C ASN A 90 -5.18 -8.07 6.69
N ARG A 91 -4.87 -7.81 5.43
CA ARG A 91 -4.41 -8.84 4.48
C ARG A 91 -3.07 -9.48 4.88
N LEU A 92 -2.19 -8.75 5.57
CA LEU A 92 -0.92 -9.30 6.03
C LEU A 92 -1.08 -10.34 7.15
N ASP A 93 -2.21 -10.35 7.85
CA ASP A 93 -2.54 -11.34 8.87
C ASP A 93 -3.16 -12.62 8.28
N GLU A 94 -3.48 -12.65 6.98
CA GLU A 94 -4.05 -13.83 6.34
C GLU A 94 -3.10 -15.05 6.46
N PRO A 95 -3.65 -16.24 6.84
CA PRO A 95 -2.84 -17.40 7.19
C PRO A 95 -2.00 -17.95 6.04
N ASP A 96 -2.47 -17.77 4.79
CA ASP A 96 -1.79 -18.27 3.59
C ASP A 96 -0.49 -17.51 3.26
N GLY A 97 -0.28 -16.33 3.86
CA GLY A 97 0.91 -15.50 3.71
C GLY A 97 1.12 -14.89 2.31
N GLN A 98 0.17 -15.05 1.40
CA GLN A 98 0.34 -14.58 0.02
C GLN A 98 0.43 -13.06 -0.06
N TRP A 99 -0.37 -12.34 0.75
CA TRP A 99 -0.28 -10.89 0.82
C TRP A 99 1.06 -10.38 1.35
N ARG A 100 1.75 -11.15 2.18
CA ARG A 100 3.12 -10.81 2.64
C ARG A 100 4.13 -10.87 1.49
N HIS A 101 4.00 -11.83 0.57
CA HIS A 101 4.84 -11.87 -0.63
C HIS A 101 4.61 -10.64 -1.50
N PHE A 102 3.35 -10.30 -1.77
CA PHE A 102 3.00 -9.09 -2.50
C PHE A 102 3.53 -7.82 -1.81
N ALA A 103 3.32 -7.68 -0.51
CA ALA A 103 3.79 -6.54 0.28
C ALA A 103 5.32 -6.39 0.23
N THR A 104 6.05 -7.50 0.35
CA THR A 104 7.52 -7.51 0.24
C THR A 104 7.99 -7.14 -1.17
N PHE A 105 7.32 -7.66 -2.20
CA PHE A 105 7.59 -7.31 -3.60
C PHE A 105 7.41 -5.81 -3.85
N ILE A 106 6.26 -5.25 -3.47
CA ILE A 106 5.97 -3.83 -3.65
C ILE A 106 6.89 -2.96 -2.79
N GLY A 107 7.06 -3.28 -1.50
CA GLY A 107 7.89 -2.51 -0.58
C GLY A 107 9.35 -2.39 -1.03
N ARG A 108 9.90 -3.41 -1.69
CA ARG A 108 11.24 -3.36 -2.28
C ARG A 108 11.29 -2.55 -3.57
N SER A 109 10.23 -2.57 -4.35
CA SER A 109 10.20 -2.01 -5.70
C SER A 109 9.76 -0.54 -5.76
N VAL A 110 9.03 -0.07 -4.75
CA VAL A 110 8.55 1.33 -4.67
C VAL A 110 9.70 2.33 -4.70
N TRP A 111 10.86 1.97 -4.12
CA TRP A 111 12.00 2.88 -3.98
C TRP A 111 12.92 2.94 -5.20
N ASP A 112 12.90 1.95 -6.07
CA ASP A 112 13.75 1.93 -7.27
C ASP A 112 13.08 2.55 -8.51
N GLY A 113 11.79 2.89 -8.40
CA GLY A 113 11.03 3.52 -9.47
C GLY A 113 10.70 2.60 -10.66
N THR A 114 11.19 1.36 -10.68
CA THR A 114 11.02 0.47 -11.84
C THR A 114 9.59 0.01 -12.04
N LEU A 115 8.78 0.03 -10.97
CA LEU A 115 7.36 -0.31 -11.01
C LEU A 115 6.43 0.90 -11.03
N SER A 116 6.96 2.14 -11.05
CA SER A 116 6.15 3.36 -10.89
C SER A 116 4.99 3.43 -11.88
N HIS A 117 5.20 3.03 -13.13
CA HIS A 117 4.15 3.00 -14.15
C HIS A 117 3.00 2.04 -13.79
N TYR A 118 3.31 0.81 -13.39
CA TYR A 118 2.29 -0.18 -12.99
C TYR A 118 1.57 0.23 -11.70
N MET A 119 2.29 0.86 -10.77
CA MET A 119 1.71 1.40 -9.54
C MET A 119 0.74 2.54 -9.84
N SER A 120 1.11 3.46 -10.74
CA SER A 120 0.25 4.55 -11.19
C SER A 120 -1.02 4.01 -11.86
N GLU A 121 -0.90 3.11 -12.82
CA GLU A 121 -2.05 2.47 -13.47
C GLU A 121 -3.01 1.81 -12.49
N SER A 122 -2.47 1.20 -11.43
CA SER A 122 -3.26 0.37 -10.52
C SER A 122 -3.83 1.12 -9.32
N PHE A 123 -3.21 2.21 -8.87
CA PHE A 123 -3.54 2.84 -7.58
C PHE A 123 -3.86 4.33 -7.63
N ASP A 124 -3.50 5.06 -8.71
CA ASP A 124 -3.63 6.52 -8.72
C ASP A 124 -5.05 7.03 -8.60
N ASP A 125 -6.03 6.31 -9.14
CA ASP A 125 -7.43 6.76 -9.04
C ASP A 125 -7.94 6.72 -7.61
N VAL A 126 -7.62 5.68 -6.85
CA VAL A 126 -7.93 5.61 -5.41
C VAL A 126 -7.12 6.62 -4.62
N ALA A 127 -5.84 6.83 -4.97
CA ALA A 127 -5.02 7.87 -4.35
C ALA A 127 -5.64 9.26 -4.50
N LYS A 128 -6.13 9.61 -5.70
CA LYS A 128 -6.81 10.89 -5.96
C LYS A 128 -8.07 11.07 -5.11
N LEU A 129 -8.88 10.01 -4.96
CA LEU A 129 -10.08 10.03 -4.12
C LEU A 129 -9.73 10.35 -2.66
N TYR A 130 -8.74 9.67 -2.10
CA TYR A 130 -8.33 9.90 -0.70
C TYR A 130 -7.61 11.24 -0.50
N ILE A 131 -6.80 11.69 -1.45
CA ILE A 131 -6.20 13.04 -1.41
C ILE A 131 -7.29 14.11 -1.37
N ALA A 132 -8.33 13.98 -2.20
CA ALA A 132 -9.47 14.88 -2.17
C ALA A 132 -10.23 14.83 -0.83
N ALA A 133 -10.43 13.62 -0.26
CA ALA A 133 -11.06 13.46 1.05
C ALA A 133 -10.22 14.08 2.18
N PHE A 134 -8.89 13.95 2.17
CA PHE A 134 -8.02 14.59 3.14
C PHE A 134 -8.08 16.13 3.05
N MET A 135 -8.20 16.69 1.84
CA MET A 135 -8.37 18.14 1.67
C MET A 135 -9.71 18.64 2.21
N ARG A 136 -10.79 17.83 2.12
CA ARG A 136 -12.07 18.15 2.77
C ARG A 136 -11.98 18.08 4.29
N ALA A 137 -11.35 17.02 4.82
CA ALA A 137 -11.16 16.84 6.26
C ALA A 137 -10.26 17.91 6.90
N LEU A 138 -9.40 18.55 6.13
CA LEU A 138 -8.41 19.53 6.58
C LEU A 138 -8.43 20.76 5.67
N PRO A 139 -9.32 21.72 5.90
CA PRO A 139 -9.50 22.90 5.03
C PRO A 139 -8.23 23.74 4.79
N GLY A 140 -7.23 23.65 5.68
CA GLY A 140 -5.93 24.32 5.50
C GLY A 140 -4.93 23.54 4.64
N LEU A 141 -5.27 22.33 4.19
CA LEU A 141 -4.37 21.45 3.44
C LEU A 141 -4.46 21.75 1.95
N GLY A 142 -3.47 22.46 1.41
CA GLY A 142 -3.36 22.69 -0.03
C GLY A 142 -3.02 21.41 -0.80
N HIS A 143 -3.40 21.34 -2.07
CA HIS A 143 -3.23 20.13 -2.91
C HIS A 143 -1.77 19.58 -2.90
N GLY A 144 -0.77 20.45 -3.05
CA GLY A 144 0.63 20.03 -3.02
C GLY A 144 1.05 19.39 -1.68
N ASP A 145 0.52 19.90 -0.56
CA ASP A 145 0.78 19.34 0.77
C ASP A 145 -0.02 18.06 1.00
N ALA A 146 -1.23 17.96 0.45
CA ALA A 146 -2.02 16.73 0.48
C ALA A 146 -1.31 15.58 -0.27
N VAL A 147 -0.77 15.86 -1.45
CA VAL A 147 0.04 14.87 -2.21
C VAL A 147 1.30 14.47 -1.44
N ARG A 148 2.02 15.41 -0.83
CA ARG A 148 3.19 15.10 0.02
C ARG A 148 2.80 14.27 1.25
N GLY A 149 1.71 14.63 1.91
CA GLY A 149 1.17 13.88 3.05
C GLY A 149 0.77 12.45 2.66
N PHE A 150 0.13 12.28 1.51
CA PHE A 150 -0.18 10.97 0.96
C PHE A 150 1.10 10.16 0.66
N HIS A 151 2.12 10.78 0.08
CA HIS A 151 3.41 10.12 -0.15
C HIS A 151 4.06 9.65 1.16
N PHE A 152 4.07 10.47 2.22
CA PHE A 152 4.56 10.06 3.54
C PHE A 152 3.74 8.91 4.13
N LEU A 153 2.43 8.95 3.98
CA LEU A 153 1.54 7.86 4.39
C LEU A 153 1.93 6.54 3.71
N MET A 154 2.11 6.55 2.38
CA MET A 154 2.53 5.38 1.62
C MET A 154 3.91 4.88 2.06
N ALA A 155 4.86 5.79 2.30
CA ALA A 155 6.19 5.43 2.79
C ALA A 155 6.13 4.71 4.15
N VAL A 156 5.36 5.25 5.10
CA VAL A 156 5.16 4.62 6.41
C VAL A 156 4.46 3.27 6.29
N MET A 157 3.42 3.18 5.46
CA MET A 157 2.69 1.93 5.23
C MET A 157 3.61 0.82 4.71
N HIS A 158 4.46 1.11 3.75
CA HIS A 158 5.37 0.12 3.17
C HIS A 158 6.59 -0.17 4.04
N ALA A 159 7.09 0.81 4.81
CA ALA A 159 8.23 0.60 5.70
C ALA A 159 7.98 -0.52 6.73
N ALA A 160 6.75 -0.64 7.21
CA ALA A 160 6.37 -1.69 8.15
C ALA A 160 6.31 -3.10 7.54
N THR A 161 6.30 -3.23 6.20
CA THR A 161 6.15 -4.52 5.50
C THR A 161 7.49 -5.12 5.05
N VAL A 162 8.56 -4.36 5.12
CA VAL A 162 9.91 -4.84 4.85
C VAL A 162 10.47 -5.40 6.15
N ASP A 163 10.83 -6.69 6.14
CA ASP A 163 11.48 -7.32 7.29
C ASP A 163 12.84 -6.65 7.53
N ASP A 164 12.90 -5.87 8.59
CA ASP A 164 14.10 -5.16 9.01
C ASP A 164 14.63 -5.77 10.30
N THR A 165 15.66 -6.63 10.16
CA THR A 165 16.34 -7.28 11.28
C THR A 165 16.92 -6.27 12.29
N ARG A 166 17.26 -5.05 11.86
CA ARG A 166 17.70 -3.96 12.72
C ARG A 166 16.56 -3.49 13.64
N ILE A 167 15.36 -3.29 13.10
CA ILE A 167 14.19 -2.90 13.89
C ILE A 167 13.81 -4.04 14.86
N ALA A 168 13.85 -5.29 14.40
CA ALA A 168 13.64 -6.44 15.28
C ALA A 168 14.65 -6.47 16.44
N GLY A 169 15.93 -6.12 16.18
CA GLY A 169 16.96 -5.99 17.21
C GLY A 169 16.66 -4.91 18.25
N LEU A 170 16.06 -3.79 17.86
CA LEU A 170 15.67 -2.70 18.76
C LEU A 170 14.49 -3.07 19.68
N HIS A 171 13.69 -4.07 19.30
CA HIS A 171 12.57 -4.56 20.10
C HIS A 171 12.96 -5.62 21.13
N GLN A 172 14.20 -6.12 21.14
CA GLN A 172 14.62 -7.24 22.01
C GLN A 172 14.44 -6.99 23.52
N ASP A 173 14.45 -5.72 23.95
CA ASP A 173 14.35 -5.36 25.37
C ASP A 173 12.91 -5.16 25.87
N THR A 174 11.91 -5.12 24.98
CA THR A 174 10.55 -4.70 25.36
C THR A 174 9.54 -5.84 25.46
N GLY A 175 9.88 -7.05 25.02
CA GLY A 175 8.95 -8.19 24.97
C GLY A 175 7.74 -7.98 24.03
N THR A 176 7.60 -6.79 23.47
CA THR A 176 6.58 -6.45 22.47
C THR A 176 7.16 -6.75 21.10
N GLY A 177 6.86 -7.93 20.57
CA GLY A 177 7.27 -8.29 19.21
C GLY A 177 6.74 -7.28 18.19
N SER A 178 7.41 -7.21 17.05
CA SER A 178 6.96 -6.45 15.85
C SER A 178 5.73 -7.10 15.21
N SER A 179 4.66 -7.33 15.99
CA SER A 179 3.44 -7.88 15.45
C SER A 179 2.71 -6.83 14.62
N TRP A 180 2.05 -7.26 13.55
CA TRP A 180 1.22 -6.38 12.72
C TRP A 180 0.14 -5.65 13.54
N ALA A 181 -0.32 -6.25 14.66
CA ALA A 181 -1.25 -5.62 15.58
C ALA A 181 -0.69 -4.31 16.16
N CYS A 182 0.55 -4.29 16.61
CA CYS A 182 1.20 -3.08 17.12
C CYS A 182 1.34 -1.99 16.04
N TYR A 183 1.65 -2.38 14.79
CA TYR A 183 1.69 -1.43 13.69
C TYR A 183 0.32 -0.85 13.38
N LYS A 184 -0.75 -1.66 13.39
CA LYS A 184 -2.13 -1.19 13.18
C LYS A 184 -2.57 -0.15 14.20
N GLU A 185 -2.19 -0.35 15.46
CA GLU A 185 -2.52 0.60 16.55
C GLU A 185 -1.75 1.92 16.42
N ALA A 186 -0.49 1.86 16.00
CA ALA A 186 0.39 3.02 15.97
C ALA A 186 0.29 3.85 14.68
N VAL A 187 0.10 3.20 13.52
CA VAL A 187 0.22 3.85 12.20
C VAL A 187 -0.88 4.87 11.96
N VAL A 188 -2.11 4.58 12.35
CA VAL A 188 -3.26 5.48 12.10
C VAL A 188 -3.11 6.80 12.85
N PRO A 189 -2.89 6.84 14.19
CA PRO A 189 -2.68 8.09 14.89
C PRO A 189 -1.41 8.83 14.43
N TYR A 190 -0.33 8.13 14.11
CA TYR A 190 0.91 8.73 13.61
C TYR A 190 0.69 9.50 12.30
N ILE A 191 0.06 8.88 11.32
CA ILE A 191 -0.23 9.49 10.02
C ILE A 191 -1.23 10.63 10.17
N SER A 192 -2.30 10.43 10.95
CA SER A 192 -3.33 11.43 11.18
C SER A 192 -2.75 12.70 11.82
N ALA A 193 -1.87 12.55 12.80
CA ALA A 193 -1.16 13.67 13.42
C ALA A 193 -0.25 14.39 12.41
N GLY A 194 0.46 13.65 11.55
CA GLY A 194 1.32 14.20 10.50
C GLY A 194 0.54 15.04 9.48
N LEU A 195 -0.60 14.56 8.99
CA LEU A 195 -1.47 15.28 8.08
C LEU A 195 -2.03 16.57 8.71
N LYS A 196 -2.50 16.50 9.97
CA LYS A 196 -2.96 17.66 10.73
C LYS A 196 -1.85 18.70 10.92
N ALA A 197 -0.63 18.28 11.22
CA ALA A 197 0.52 19.15 11.39
C ALA A 197 0.92 19.86 10.08
N ILE A 198 0.84 19.18 8.94
CA ILE A 198 1.09 19.77 7.63
C ILE A 198 0.03 20.84 7.32
N ALA A 199 -1.26 20.54 7.55
CA ALA A 199 -2.35 21.47 7.32
C ALA A 199 -2.24 22.73 8.18
N ALA A 200 -1.84 22.57 9.45
CA ALA A 200 -1.69 23.70 10.38
C ALA A 200 -0.59 24.71 9.97
N ARG A 201 0.43 24.26 9.21
CA ARG A 201 1.51 25.14 8.71
C ARG A 201 1.05 26.11 7.62
N THR A 202 0.04 25.71 6.85
CA THR A 202 -0.45 26.45 5.69
C THR A 202 -1.69 27.26 5.98
N ALA A 203 -2.30 27.08 7.18
CA ALA A 203 -3.40 27.93 7.62
C ALA A 203 -2.90 29.38 7.76
N PRO A 204 -3.57 30.40 7.16
CA PRO A 204 -3.19 31.79 7.33
C PRO A 204 -3.25 32.11 8.83
N SER A 205 -2.16 32.70 9.34
CA SER A 205 -2.12 33.21 10.72
C SER A 205 -3.27 34.16 10.90
N SER A 206 -4.25 33.80 11.72
CA SER A 206 -5.34 34.72 12.11
C SER A 206 -4.69 35.88 12.85
N GLN A 207 -4.55 37.02 12.16
CA GLN A 207 -4.22 38.31 12.78
C GLN A 207 -5.48 38.93 13.34
#